data_67a03f1bd768b87a8dfdbadde1a5774f
#
_entry.id   67a03f1bd768b87a8dfdbadde1a5774f
#
_cell.length_a   1.000
_cell.length_b   1.000
_cell.length_c   1.000
_cell.angle_alpha   90.00
_cell.angle_beta   90.00
_cell.angle_gamma   90.00
#
_symmetry.space_group_name_H-M   'P 1'
#
loop_
_entity.id
_entity.type
_entity.pdbx_description
1 polymer ?
#
loop_
_entity_poly.entity_id
_entity_poly.type
_entity_poly.pdbx_seq_one_letter_code
_entity_poly.pdbx_strand_id
1 'polypeptide(L)'
;ILCNHVLEHVKDHIQAISELHRVLKKGGTLIAQVPIDEKLETTFEDNSIIDPNERSRVFGQYDHVRIYGNDFLSLLNQSGFKSKGIQYANKLSEVEIKKYCLQKEVIPVAIKS
;
A
#
# COMPACT_ATOMS: atom_id res chain seq x y z
N ILE A 1 7.56 3.64 -11.11
CA ILE A 1 6.78 2.39 -11.01
C ILE A 1 5.43 2.72 -10.38
N LEU A 2 4.37 2.14 -10.94
CA LEU A 2 3.05 2.09 -10.31
C LEU A 2 2.80 0.67 -9.81
N CYS A 3 2.53 0.51 -8.51
CA CYS A 3 2.25 -0.76 -7.86
C CYS A 3 1.03 -0.58 -6.96
N ASN A 4 -0.14 -0.60 -7.57
CA ASN A 4 -1.40 -0.31 -6.89
C ASN A 4 -2.22 -1.59 -6.72
N HIS A 5 -2.66 -1.87 -5.50
CA HIS A 5 -3.46 -3.06 -5.16
C HIS A 5 -2.80 -4.37 -5.60
N VAL A 6 -1.52 -4.53 -5.25
CA VAL A 6 -0.70 -5.71 -5.56
C VAL A 6 -0.14 -6.35 -4.28
N LEU A 7 0.44 -5.54 -3.40
CA LEU A 7 1.22 -6.04 -2.27
C LEU A 7 0.39 -6.79 -1.22
N GLU A 8 -0.90 -6.48 -1.10
CA GLU A 8 -1.84 -7.18 -0.22
C GLU A 8 -2.13 -8.62 -0.66
N HIS A 9 -1.82 -8.97 -1.91
CA HIS A 9 -1.98 -10.32 -2.47
C HIS A 9 -0.67 -11.13 -2.46
N VAL A 10 0.48 -10.46 -2.32
CA VAL A 10 1.80 -11.10 -2.44
C VAL A 10 2.20 -11.73 -1.12
N LYS A 11 2.53 -13.02 -1.14
CA LYS A 11 2.89 -13.77 0.06
C LYS A 11 4.09 -13.14 0.80
N ASP A 12 5.18 -12.87 0.10
CA ASP A 12 6.37 -12.21 0.64
C ASP A 12 6.45 -10.77 0.14
N HIS A 13 5.73 -9.87 0.82
CA HIS A 13 5.66 -8.48 0.43
C HIS A 13 6.96 -7.71 0.68
N ILE A 14 7.73 -8.10 1.69
CA ILE A 14 9.02 -7.47 1.98
C ILE A 14 10.02 -7.74 0.86
N GLN A 15 10.08 -8.98 0.38
CA GLN A 15 10.89 -9.32 -0.79
C GLN A 15 10.40 -8.56 -2.03
N ALA A 16 9.09 -8.47 -2.24
CA ALA A 16 8.52 -7.73 -3.36
C ALA A 16 8.90 -6.23 -3.31
N ILE A 17 8.80 -5.58 -2.15
CA ILE A 17 9.21 -4.19 -1.96
C ILE A 17 10.72 -4.02 -2.22
N SER A 18 11.53 -4.96 -1.75
CA SER A 18 12.98 -4.96 -2.00
C SER A 18 13.30 -5.07 -3.49
N GLU A 19 12.57 -5.90 -4.25
CA GLU A 19 12.73 -6.03 -5.69
C GLU A 19 12.28 -4.76 -6.44
N LEU A 20 11.18 -4.12 -6.00
CA LEU A 20 10.78 -2.82 -6.54
C LEU A 20 11.87 -1.77 -6.33
N HIS A 21 12.51 -1.77 -5.15
CA HIS A 21 13.65 -0.90 -4.90
C HIS A 21 14.85 -1.25 -5.78
N ARG A 22 15.17 -2.53 -5.94
CA ARG A 22 16.31 -2.99 -6.74
C ARG A 22 16.20 -2.51 -8.19
N VAL A 23 15.05 -2.70 -8.83
CA VAL A 23 14.86 -2.40 -10.26
C VAL A 23 14.62 -0.93 -10.54
N LEU A 24 14.19 -0.14 -9.56
CA LEU A 24 13.98 1.29 -9.74
C LEU A 24 15.32 2.01 -9.90
N LYS A 25 15.41 2.92 -10.86
CA LYS A 25 16.60 3.77 -11.01
C LYS A 25 16.77 4.72 -9.83
N LYS A 26 17.99 5.11 -9.53
CA LYS A 26 18.28 6.16 -8.56
C LYS A 26 17.52 7.45 -8.91
N GLY A 27 16.87 8.07 -7.96
CA GLY A 27 15.98 9.20 -8.18
C GLY A 27 14.59 8.82 -8.71
N GLY A 28 14.37 7.54 -9.03
CA GLY A 28 13.07 7.05 -9.52
C GLY A 28 12.00 7.07 -8.42
N THR A 29 10.75 7.11 -8.85
CA THR A 29 9.57 7.17 -7.98
C THR A 29 8.76 5.88 -8.07
N LEU A 30 8.35 5.39 -6.92
CA LEU A 30 7.36 4.33 -6.74
C LEU A 30 6.08 4.93 -6.14
N ILE A 31 4.95 4.67 -6.76
CA ILE A 31 3.63 4.86 -6.15
C ILE A 31 3.13 3.47 -5.78
N ALA A 32 2.93 3.22 -4.48
CA ALA A 32 2.55 1.91 -3.96
C ALA A 32 1.27 2.05 -3.14
N GLN A 33 0.13 1.99 -3.80
CA GLN A 33 -1.16 2.09 -3.12
C GLN A 33 -1.65 0.71 -2.70
N VAL A 34 -2.05 0.62 -1.44
CA VAL A 34 -2.66 -0.57 -0.80
C VAL A 34 -3.80 -0.10 0.09
N PRO A 35 -4.80 -0.95 0.36
CA PRO A 35 -5.78 -0.65 1.41
C PRO A 35 -5.09 -0.58 2.77
N ILE A 36 -5.24 0.54 3.48
CA ILE A 36 -4.70 0.75 4.82
C ILE A 36 -5.86 0.87 5.80
N ASP A 37 -5.84 0.07 6.86
CA ASP A 37 -6.74 0.24 8.00
C ASP A 37 -6.06 1.17 9.01
N GLU A 38 -6.55 2.40 9.09
CA GLU A 38 -6.01 3.43 9.99
C GLU A 38 -6.17 3.11 11.48
N LYS A 39 -6.99 2.10 11.82
CA LYS A 39 -7.14 1.62 13.20
C LYS A 39 -6.00 0.69 13.63
N LEU A 40 -5.25 0.16 12.67
CA LEU A 40 -4.10 -0.69 12.93
C LEU A 40 -2.81 0.14 12.97
N GLU A 41 -2.08 0.06 14.06
CA GLU A 41 -0.74 0.66 14.15
C GLU A 41 0.27 -0.09 13.28
N THR A 42 0.14 -1.42 13.25
CA THR A 42 1.03 -2.30 12.49
C THR A 42 0.23 -3.20 11.55
N THR A 43 0.84 -3.55 10.44
CA THR A 43 0.31 -4.50 9.47
C THR A 43 0.00 -5.84 10.13
N PHE A 44 -1.20 -6.35 9.88
CA PHE A 44 -1.65 -7.65 10.37
C PHE A 44 -1.64 -8.68 9.26
N GLU A 45 -0.99 -9.83 9.51
CA GLU A 45 -1.04 -11.00 8.65
C GLU A 45 -1.06 -12.29 9.48
N ASP A 46 -1.73 -13.32 8.94
CA ASP A 46 -1.77 -14.63 9.51
C ASP A 46 -1.72 -15.67 8.39
N ASN A 47 -0.57 -16.32 8.24
CA ASN A 47 -0.32 -17.29 7.19
C ASN A 47 -1.09 -18.62 7.39
N SER A 48 -1.71 -18.84 8.55
CA SER A 48 -2.56 -20.01 8.79
C SER A 48 -3.92 -19.89 8.12
N ILE A 49 -4.35 -18.66 7.79
CA ILE A 49 -5.62 -18.39 7.11
C ILE A 49 -5.44 -18.62 5.61
N ILE A 50 -5.88 -19.77 5.14
CA ILE A 50 -5.77 -20.19 3.74
C ILE A 50 -7.13 -20.28 3.03
N ASP A 51 -8.21 -20.45 3.77
CA ASP A 51 -9.56 -20.55 3.20
C ASP A 51 -10.01 -19.20 2.63
N PRO A 52 -10.52 -19.15 1.38
CA PRO A 52 -10.93 -17.89 0.75
C PRO A 52 -12.06 -17.15 1.48
N ASN A 53 -13.01 -17.87 2.07
CA ASN A 53 -14.11 -17.24 2.80
C ASN A 53 -13.61 -16.64 4.11
N GLU A 54 -12.68 -17.32 4.77
CA GLU A 54 -12.05 -16.80 5.98
C GLU A 54 -11.16 -15.58 5.66
N ARG A 55 -10.41 -15.60 4.56
CA ARG A 55 -9.66 -14.41 4.07
C ARG A 55 -10.59 -13.23 3.80
N SER A 56 -11.73 -13.45 3.16
CA SER A 56 -12.73 -12.40 2.94
C SER A 56 -13.21 -11.79 4.25
N ARG A 57 -13.45 -12.62 5.25
CA ARG A 57 -13.91 -12.18 6.58
C ARG A 57 -12.82 -11.41 7.34
N VAL A 58 -11.59 -11.89 7.31
CA VAL A 58 -10.47 -11.36 8.12
C VAL A 58 -9.75 -10.22 7.41
N PHE A 59 -9.46 -10.37 6.12
CA PHE A 59 -8.66 -9.41 5.34
C PHE A 59 -9.49 -8.55 4.37
N GLY A 60 -10.79 -8.79 4.28
CA GLY A 60 -11.70 -8.00 3.43
C GLY A 60 -11.86 -8.51 2.01
N GLN A 61 -11.04 -9.44 1.54
CA GLN A 61 -11.13 -10.02 0.20
C GLN A 61 -10.55 -11.46 0.19
N TYR A 62 -11.11 -12.33 -0.67
CA TYR A 62 -10.80 -13.75 -0.70
C TYR A 62 -9.34 -14.12 -1.00
N ASP A 63 -8.61 -13.23 -1.66
CA ASP A 63 -7.21 -13.41 -2.07
C ASP A 63 -6.24 -12.44 -1.39
N HIS A 64 -6.73 -11.60 -0.47
CA HIS A 64 -5.86 -10.83 0.41
C HIS A 64 -5.20 -11.75 1.44
N VAL A 65 -3.94 -11.48 1.76
CA VAL A 65 -3.16 -12.24 2.74
C VAL A 65 -2.74 -11.40 3.95
N ARG A 66 -3.06 -10.10 3.93
CA ARG A 66 -2.80 -9.14 5.03
C ARG A 66 -3.72 -7.94 4.98
N ILE A 67 -3.74 -7.22 6.09
CA ILE A 67 -4.26 -5.85 6.19
C ILE A 67 -3.10 -4.94 6.57
N TYR A 68 -2.81 -3.95 5.74
CA TYR A 68 -1.81 -2.95 6.06
C TYR A 68 -2.33 -1.98 7.12
N GLY A 69 -1.45 -1.65 8.07
CA GLY A 69 -1.65 -0.63 9.08
C GLY A 69 -0.90 0.67 8.77
N ASN A 70 -0.82 1.53 9.77
CA ASN A 70 -0.14 2.82 9.68
C ASN A 70 1.39 2.71 9.49
N ASP A 71 1.94 1.52 9.66
CA ASP A 71 3.35 1.21 9.48
C ASP A 71 3.78 1.04 8.01
N PHE A 72 2.86 1.11 7.04
CA PHE A 72 3.18 0.82 5.64
C PHE A 72 4.31 1.69 5.06
N LEU A 73 4.32 2.99 5.37
CA LEU A 73 5.43 3.86 4.96
C LEU A 73 6.76 3.45 5.59
N SER A 74 6.72 2.97 6.83
CA SER A 74 7.91 2.45 7.51
C SER A 74 8.45 1.19 6.83
N LEU A 75 7.58 0.29 6.37
CA LEU A 75 7.97 -0.90 5.61
C LEU A 75 8.69 -0.53 4.30
N LEU A 76 8.19 0.49 3.58
CA LEU A 76 8.87 1.03 2.40
C LEU A 76 10.26 1.58 2.75
N ASN A 77 10.37 2.34 3.84
CA ASN A 77 11.63 2.94 4.28
C ASN A 77 12.65 1.87 4.70
N GLN A 78 12.23 0.81 5.37
CA GLN A 78 13.09 -0.33 5.77
C GLN A 78 13.68 -1.04 4.54
N SER A 79 13.00 -1.01 3.40
CA SER A 79 13.49 -1.55 2.13
C SER A 79 14.37 -0.58 1.33
N GLY A 80 14.76 0.55 1.92
CA GLY A 80 15.70 1.51 1.34
C GLY A 80 15.08 2.71 0.63
N PHE A 81 13.77 2.80 0.61
CA PHE A 81 13.09 3.97 0.05
C PHE A 81 13.08 5.16 1.03
N LYS A 82 12.85 6.35 0.49
CA LYS A 82 12.37 7.52 1.23
C LYS A 82 10.90 7.72 0.87
N SER A 83 10.00 7.38 1.77
CA SER A 83 8.56 7.41 1.51
C SER A 83 7.84 8.53 2.25
N LYS A 84 6.72 8.97 1.66
CA LYS A 84 5.78 9.90 2.28
C LYS A 84 4.36 9.60 1.79
N GLY A 85 3.37 9.92 2.62
CA GLY A 85 1.98 9.92 2.22
C GLY A 85 1.58 11.25 1.59
N ILE A 86 0.87 11.20 0.47
CA ILE A 86 0.33 12.39 -0.20
C ILE A 86 -1.19 12.33 -0.19
N GLN A 87 -1.82 13.33 0.39
CA GLN A 87 -3.27 13.51 0.34
C GLN A 87 -3.65 14.38 -0.85
N TYR A 88 -3.51 13.82 -2.05
CA TYR A 88 -3.71 14.55 -3.30
C TYR A 88 -5.12 15.12 -3.45
N ALA A 89 -6.15 14.38 -3.03
CA ALA A 89 -7.54 14.83 -3.10
C ALA A 89 -7.80 16.12 -2.31
N ASN A 90 -7.04 16.41 -1.25
CA ASN A 90 -7.18 17.66 -0.49
C ASN A 90 -6.76 18.91 -1.29
N LYS A 91 -6.07 18.74 -2.41
CA LYS A 91 -5.68 19.83 -3.33
C LYS A 91 -6.74 20.15 -4.36
N LEU A 92 -7.78 19.33 -4.45
CA LEU A 92 -8.86 19.44 -5.43
C LEU A 92 -10.11 20.02 -4.79
N SER A 93 -10.95 20.68 -5.63
CA SER A 93 -12.28 21.14 -5.21
C SER A 93 -13.22 19.94 -4.99
N GLU A 94 -14.28 20.13 -4.19
CA GLU A 94 -15.32 19.13 -3.99
C GLU A 94 -16.01 18.74 -5.32
N VAL A 95 -16.10 19.68 -6.26
CA VAL A 95 -16.65 19.44 -7.61
C VAL A 95 -15.76 18.47 -8.38
N GLU A 96 -14.45 18.66 -8.37
CA GLU A 96 -13.49 17.77 -9.01
C GLU A 96 -13.46 16.39 -8.37
N ILE A 97 -13.46 16.32 -7.02
CA ILE A 97 -13.50 15.05 -6.27
C ILE A 97 -14.73 14.25 -6.67
N LYS A 98 -15.93 14.90 -6.73
CA LYS A 98 -17.16 14.26 -7.14
C LYS A 98 -17.14 13.86 -8.61
N LYS A 99 -16.67 14.74 -9.49
CA LYS A 99 -16.59 14.51 -10.95
C LYS A 99 -15.73 13.30 -11.30
N TYR A 100 -14.59 13.12 -10.61
CA TYR A 100 -13.63 12.05 -10.86
C TYR A 100 -13.79 10.86 -9.92
N CYS A 101 -14.84 10.85 -9.08
CA CYS A 101 -15.11 9.79 -8.08
C CYS A 101 -13.89 9.47 -7.20
N LEU A 102 -13.17 10.50 -6.78
CA LEU A 102 -11.96 10.33 -5.99
C LEU A 102 -12.29 10.12 -4.51
N GLN A 103 -11.46 9.31 -3.84
CA GLN A 103 -11.49 9.14 -2.40
C GLN A 103 -10.42 10.02 -1.75
N LYS A 104 -10.73 10.54 -0.55
CA LYS A 104 -9.76 11.27 0.26
C LYS A 104 -8.88 10.28 1.02
N GLU A 105 -7.94 9.69 0.31
CA GLU A 105 -7.01 8.71 0.86
C GLU A 105 -5.56 9.18 0.75
N VAL A 106 -4.69 8.61 1.58
CA VAL A 106 -3.25 8.86 1.51
C VAL A 106 -2.65 7.98 0.41
N ILE A 107 -1.93 8.60 -0.51
CA ILE A 107 -1.21 7.89 -1.57
C ILE A 107 0.25 7.75 -1.14
N PRO A 108 0.74 6.53 -0.87
CA PRO A 108 2.14 6.30 -0.57
C PRO A 108 3.03 6.53 -1.79
N VAL A 109 3.97 7.44 -1.65
CA VAL A 109 4.98 7.76 -2.67
C VAL A 109 6.35 7.53 -2.07
N ALA A 110 7.19 6.78 -2.77
CA ALA A 110 8.52 6.42 -2.32
C ALA A 110 9.57 6.72 -3.40
N ILE A 111 10.71 7.21 -2.98
CA ILE A 111 11.82 7.60 -3.88
C ILE A 111 13.04 6.77 -3.53
N LYS A 112 13.71 6.23 -4.56
CA LYS A 112 15.03 5.63 -4.41
C LYS A 112 16.09 6.71 -4.41
N SER A 113 16.80 6.82 -3.32
CA SER A 113 17.89 7.81 -3.18
C SER A 113 19.13 7.40 -3.96
#